data_aa7356e454ec3bd4066fffdcfffb0416
#
_entry.id   aa7356e454ec3bd4066fffdcfffb0416
#
_cell.length_a   1.000
_cell.length_b   1.000
_cell.length_c   1.000
_cell.angle_alpha   90.00
_cell.angle_beta   90.00
_cell.angle_gamma   90.00
#
_symmetry.space_group_name_H-M   'P 1'
#
loop_
_entity.id
_entity.type
_entity.pdbx_description
1 polymer ?
#
loop_
_entity_poly.entity_id
_entity_poly.type
_entity_poly.pdbx_seq_one_letter_code
_entity_poly.pdbx_strand_id
1 'polypeptide(L)'
;MKKPIIQEQQIIDTLEENYMPYAMSVIISRAIPEIDGLKPSHRKLLYTMYKMGLLNGNLTKSANVVGQTMKLNPHGDSAIYETMVRLTDGNGALLLPLVKSKGNFGRVYSRDMAYAASRYTEVKLNPVCSELFGDLDKNTVDFFDNYDGTMKEPTLLPATFPSILANPNQGIAVGMASNICSFNLRELCEATIMLMHDPDADILDTLLAPDFPTGGELIYNRSELKEIYRTGRGSFKVRAKYEYDKSQNCIDIKEIPYTTTVEVIIDKIVDLVKSGKVKEISDIRDETDLKGLKITIDLKRGVDPDKLMLKLFKMTPLQDSFGCNFNILVEGSPIVLGVNDMICEWLRFRRSCIKRAIAFDIQKKSEKLHLLEGLSLILLDIDKAIKIVRETEDDSMVIPNLMKGFKITEVQAEYVAEIKLRNLNKDYILKRIAEIETLKKELEELKSTLESKTKINKLIEKQLKQIAKKYGSDRKTEIITADEIKDIVEEEIIDNYSVKLFRTQHGYLKKISLVSLRTSGEQRLKDDDTMIQEIEAQNSSEIIFFARSGDVYKIKAYDVPDSKASLLGEFIPNLVGLTE
;
A
#
# COMPACT_ATOMS: atom_id res chain seq x y z
N MET A 1 -5.33 32.32 46.35
CA MET A 1 -5.04 31.82 44.98
C MET A 1 -3.62 32.23 44.65
N LYS A 2 -2.71 31.28 44.39
CA LYS A 2 -1.35 31.59 43.88
C LYS A 2 -1.52 32.17 42.48
N LYS A 3 -0.87 33.32 42.20
CA LYS A 3 -0.84 33.89 40.84
C LYS A 3 -0.24 32.85 39.88
N PRO A 4 -0.78 32.65 38.69
CA PRO A 4 -0.18 31.77 37.69
C PRO A 4 1.21 32.32 37.37
N ILE A 5 2.21 31.43 37.37
CA ILE A 5 3.56 31.75 36.91
C ILE A 5 3.48 31.77 35.38
N ILE A 6 3.60 32.94 34.79
CA ILE A 6 3.72 33.10 33.33
C ILE A 6 5.21 32.94 33.01
N GLN A 7 5.55 31.93 32.23
CA GLN A 7 6.92 31.71 31.74
C GLN A 7 6.95 32.14 30.26
N GLU A 8 7.81 33.08 29.94
CA GLU A 8 8.08 33.45 28.56
C GLU A 8 9.05 32.44 27.95
N GLN A 9 8.69 31.87 26.79
CA GLN A 9 9.52 30.95 26.03
C GLN A 9 9.52 31.39 24.56
N GLN A 10 10.67 31.33 23.91
CA GLN A 10 10.76 31.63 22.49
C GLN A 10 10.04 30.55 21.68
N ILE A 11 9.37 30.91 20.58
CA ILE A 11 8.66 29.98 19.75
C ILE A 11 9.59 28.94 19.10
N ILE A 12 10.84 29.31 18.86
CA ILE A 12 11.86 28.41 18.31
C ILE A 12 12.14 27.29 19.31
N ASP A 13 12.38 27.62 20.59
CA ASP A 13 12.62 26.63 21.64
C ASP A 13 11.40 25.67 21.78
N THR A 14 10.18 26.22 21.73
CA THR A 14 8.95 25.41 21.77
C THR A 14 8.84 24.46 20.56
N LEU A 15 9.23 24.91 19.37
CA LEU A 15 9.23 24.06 18.18
C LEU A 15 10.28 22.96 18.28
N GLU A 16 11.49 23.27 18.71
CA GLU A 16 12.58 22.29 18.83
C GLU A 16 12.32 21.27 19.94
N GLU A 17 11.91 21.71 21.12
CA GLU A 17 11.74 20.84 22.29
C GLU A 17 10.45 20.03 22.29
N ASN A 18 9.35 20.56 21.74
CA ASN A 18 8.04 19.92 21.82
C ASN A 18 7.50 19.46 20.48
N TYR A 19 7.55 20.29 19.43
CA TYR A 19 6.94 19.98 18.15
C TYR A 19 7.79 19.03 17.30
N MET A 20 9.11 19.21 17.27
CA MET A 20 10.00 18.33 16.49
C MET A 20 9.99 16.89 17.00
N PRO A 21 10.09 16.59 18.31
CA PRO A 21 9.97 15.23 18.82
C PRO A 21 8.61 14.60 18.52
N TYR A 22 7.52 15.37 18.61
CA TYR A 22 6.20 14.92 18.23
C TYR A 22 6.12 14.59 16.72
N ALA A 23 6.58 15.50 15.86
CA ALA A 23 6.59 15.28 14.42
C ALA A 23 7.41 14.04 14.04
N MET A 24 8.61 13.88 14.60
CA MET A 24 9.46 12.71 14.39
C MET A 24 8.79 11.43 14.87
N SER A 25 8.13 11.44 16.02
CA SER A 25 7.37 10.28 16.51
C SER A 25 6.25 9.89 15.57
N VAL A 26 5.48 10.85 15.02
CA VAL A 26 4.41 10.56 14.06
C VAL A 26 4.97 10.01 12.75
N ILE A 27 6.10 10.52 12.29
CA ILE A 27 6.75 10.06 11.05
C ILE A 27 7.25 8.61 11.23
N ILE A 28 8.10 8.37 12.23
CA ILE A 28 8.83 7.11 12.38
C ILE A 28 7.94 6.01 12.96
N SER A 29 7.14 6.34 13.99
CA SER A 29 6.44 5.31 14.78
C SER A 29 4.98 5.12 14.40
N ARG A 30 4.45 5.85 13.38
CA ARG A 30 3.01 5.78 13.07
C ARG A 30 2.66 5.77 11.58
N ALA A 31 3.14 6.74 10.80
CA ALA A 31 2.51 7.07 9.52
C ALA A 31 3.24 6.50 8.30
N ILE A 32 4.57 6.54 8.30
CA ILE A 32 5.37 6.16 7.13
C ILE A 32 5.71 4.66 7.21
N PRO A 33 5.51 3.89 6.12
CA PRO A 33 5.86 2.47 6.08
C PRO A 33 7.37 2.26 5.96
N GLU A 34 7.83 1.10 6.41
CA GLU A 34 9.20 0.64 6.22
C GLU A 34 9.33 -0.32 5.03
N ILE A 35 10.55 -0.80 4.77
CA ILE A 35 10.84 -1.65 3.60
C ILE A 35 10.08 -2.99 3.58
N ASP A 36 9.60 -3.47 4.72
CA ASP A 36 8.72 -4.63 4.82
C ASP A 36 7.26 -4.33 4.43
N GLY A 37 6.96 -3.10 4.01
CA GLY A 37 5.64 -2.65 3.57
C GLY A 37 4.65 -2.39 4.70
N LEU A 38 5.09 -2.42 5.93
CA LEU A 38 4.23 -2.33 7.10
C LEU A 38 4.49 -1.06 7.90
N LYS A 39 3.42 -0.51 8.43
CA LYS A 39 3.49 0.47 9.51
C LYS A 39 3.66 -0.27 10.85
N PRO A 40 4.15 0.40 11.90
CA PRO A 40 4.29 -0.24 13.22
C PRO A 40 3.01 -0.91 13.72
N SER A 41 1.83 -0.29 13.54
CA SER A 41 0.54 -0.88 13.94
C SER A 41 0.21 -2.18 13.18
N HIS A 42 0.49 -2.22 11.87
CA HIS A 42 0.32 -3.44 11.05
C HIS A 42 1.25 -4.55 11.54
N ARG A 43 2.53 -4.23 11.75
CA ARG A 43 3.55 -5.19 12.16
C ARG A 43 3.24 -5.80 13.53
N LYS A 44 2.86 -4.96 14.51
CA LYS A 44 2.46 -5.41 15.85
C LYS A 44 1.24 -6.34 15.83
N LEU A 45 0.23 -5.99 15.05
CA LEU A 45 -0.97 -6.83 14.88
C LEU A 45 -0.64 -8.18 14.25
N LEU A 46 0.07 -8.19 13.12
CA LEU A 46 0.44 -9.42 12.42
C LEU A 46 1.38 -10.29 13.27
N TYR A 47 2.34 -9.68 13.97
CA TYR A 47 3.23 -10.40 14.89
C TYR A 47 2.47 -11.02 16.07
N THR A 48 1.50 -10.30 16.64
CA THR A 48 0.60 -10.87 17.67
C THR A 48 -0.13 -12.10 17.14
N MET A 49 -0.72 -12.01 15.95
CA MET A 49 -1.41 -13.13 15.31
C MET A 49 -0.46 -14.32 15.06
N TYR A 50 0.78 -14.06 14.66
CA TYR A 50 1.81 -15.08 14.49
C TYR A 50 2.15 -15.76 15.83
N LYS A 51 2.37 -15.00 16.90
CA LYS A 51 2.63 -15.54 18.26
C LYS A 51 1.46 -16.33 18.82
N MET A 52 0.23 -16.00 18.43
CA MET A 52 -0.98 -16.78 18.75
C MET A 52 -1.11 -18.08 17.92
N GLY A 53 -0.16 -18.38 17.02
CA GLY A 53 -0.19 -19.55 16.16
C GLY A 53 -1.23 -19.51 15.05
N LEU A 54 -1.77 -18.34 14.69
CA LEU A 54 -2.85 -18.18 13.73
C LEU A 54 -2.42 -18.32 12.27
N LEU A 55 -1.14 -18.58 11.99
CA LEU A 55 -0.69 -18.90 10.64
C LEU A 55 -1.20 -20.29 10.19
N ASN A 56 -1.07 -21.28 11.05
CA ASN A 56 -1.49 -22.66 10.79
C ASN A 56 -2.71 -23.08 11.64
N GLY A 57 -3.14 -22.21 12.55
CA GLY A 57 -4.26 -22.46 13.46
C GLY A 57 -5.63 -22.23 12.83
N ASN A 58 -6.65 -22.46 13.65
CA ASN A 58 -8.04 -22.18 13.30
C ASN A 58 -8.36 -20.68 13.39
N LEU A 59 -9.47 -20.30 12.77
CA LEU A 59 -10.05 -18.96 12.94
C LEU A 59 -10.35 -18.69 14.42
N THR A 60 -10.08 -17.48 14.88
CA THR A 60 -10.40 -17.00 16.24
C THR A 60 -11.19 -15.70 16.16
N LYS A 61 -11.90 -15.35 17.23
CA LYS A 61 -12.64 -14.08 17.30
C LYS A 61 -11.70 -12.88 17.16
N SER A 62 -12.08 -11.91 16.35
CA SER A 62 -11.31 -10.69 16.15
C SER A 62 -11.06 -9.95 17.46
N ALA A 63 -12.04 -9.92 18.37
CA ALA A 63 -11.92 -9.33 19.70
C ALA A 63 -10.77 -9.93 20.53
N ASN A 64 -10.52 -11.25 20.41
CA ASN A 64 -9.39 -11.90 21.09
C ASN A 64 -8.04 -11.41 20.55
N VAL A 65 -7.92 -11.31 19.22
CA VAL A 65 -6.69 -10.79 18.59
C VAL A 65 -6.45 -9.34 18.99
N VAL A 66 -7.50 -8.50 18.98
CA VAL A 66 -7.42 -7.09 19.41
C VAL A 66 -6.90 -7.01 20.85
N GLY A 67 -7.49 -7.77 21.78
CA GLY A 67 -7.06 -7.77 23.19
C GLY A 67 -5.60 -8.21 23.38
N GLN A 68 -5.12 -9.22 22.63
CA GLN A 68 -3.72 -9.63 22.70
C GLN A 68 -2.77 -8.57 22.07
N THR A 69 -3.22 -7.90 21.02
CA THR A 69 -2.40 -6.87 20.33
C THR A 69 -2.16 -5.66 21.21
N MET A 70 -3.07 -5.33 22.13
CA MET A 70 -2.90 -4.22 23.09
C MET A 70 -1.64 -4.35 23.96
N LYS A 71 -1.11 -5.56 24.14
CA LYS A 71 0.16 -5.78 24.86
C LYS A 71 1.39 -5.24 24.13
N LEU A 72 1.31 -5.11 22.81
CA LEU A 72 2.36 -4.51 21.97
C LEU A 72 2.00 -3.11 21.49
N ASN A 73 0.71 -2.83 21.33
CA ASN A 73 0.18 -1.57 20.80
C ASN A 73 -0.78 -0.93 21.80
N PRO A 74 -0.31 -0.02 22.70
CA PRO A 74 -1.12 0.56 23.78
C PRO A 74 -2.07 1.66 23.26
N HIS A 75 -2.85 1.35 22.21
CA HIS A 75 -3.88 2.22 21.63
C HIS A 75 -5.26 1.63 21.83
N GLY A 76 -6.30 2.42 21.57
CA GLY A 76 -7.70 1.98 21.68
C GLY A 76 -7.99 0.75 20.81
N ASP A 77 -8.84 -0.13 21.33
CA ASP A 77 -9.28 -1.37 20.68
C ASP A 77 -9.90 -1.12 19.29
N SER A 78 -10.64 -0.03 19.14
CA SER A 78 -11.23 0.38 17.86
C SER A 78 -10.17 0.62 16.78
N ALA A 79 -9.08 1.33 17.10
CA ALA A 79 -8.00 1.60 16.15
C ALA A 79 -7.26 0.33 15.71
N ILE A 80 -7.08 -0.62 16.64
CA ILE A 80 -6.49 -1.93 16.34
C ILE A 80 -7.42 -2.74 15.44
N TYR A 81 -8.72 -2.71 15.73
CA TYR A 81 -9.71 -3.44 14.93
C TYR A 81 -9.86 -2.85 13.53
N GLU A 82 -9.91 -1.53 13.38
CA GLU A 82 -9.91 -0.85 12.08
C GLU A 82 -8.67 -1.19 11.25
N THR A 83 -7.50 -1.24 11.89
CA THR A 83 -6.27 -1.71 11.23
C THR A 83 -6.42 -3.15 10.73
N MET A 84 -6.97 -4.04 11.57
CA MET A 84 -7.23 -5.44 11.20
C MET A 84 -8.21 -5.54 10.03
N VAL A 85 -9.30 -4.79 10.05
CA VAL A 85 -10.33 -4.76 8.99
C VAL A 85 -9.67 -4.51 7.63
N ARG A 86 -8.81 -3.49 7.53
CA ARG A 86 -8.12 -3.13 6.28
C ARG A 86 -7.16 -4.19 5.77
N LEU A 87 -6.62 -5.04 6.65
CA LEU A 87 -5.71 -6.14 6.27
C LEU A 87 -6.44 -7.40 5.81
N THR A 88 -7.78 -7.46 5.96
CA THR A 88 -8.57 -8.66 5.63
C THR A 88 -8.90 -8.77 4.14
N ASP A 89 -9.03 -10.01 3.68
CA ASP A 89 -9.58 -10.34 2.36
C ASP A 89 -11.06 -9.93 2.22
N GLY A 90 -11.82 -9.94 3.32
CA GLY A 90 -13.22 -9.52 3.34
C GLY A 90 -13.46 -8.04 3.09
N ASN A 91 -12.52 -7.16 3.45
CA ASN A 91 -12.62 -5.72 3.21
C ASN A 91 -12.25 -5.31 1.77
N GLY A 92 -11.26 -5.98 1.18
CA GLY A 92 -10.81 -5.72 -0.19
C GLY A 92 -9.94 -4.46 -0.34
N ALA A 93 -9.34 -3.93 0.74
CA ALA A 93 -8.44 -2.79 0.66
C ALA A 93 -7.05 -3.13 0.12
N LEU A 94 -6.64 -4.40 0.20
CA LEU A 94 -5.33 -4.88 -0.24
C LEU A 94 -5.43 -5.73 -1.49
N LEU A 95 -4.45 -5.58 -2.38
CA LEU A 95 -4.31 -6.45 -3.54
C LEU A 95 -3.87 -7.85 -3.11
N LEU A 96 -2.97 -7.93 -2.13
CA LEU A 96 -2.50 -9.15 -1.48
C LEU A 96 -2.91 -9.14 0.01
N PRO A 97 -4.09 -9.65 0.38
CA PRO A 97 -4.58 -9.62 1.76
C PRO A 97 -3.69 -10.42 2.72
N LEU A 98 -3.46 -9.87 3.90
CA LEU A 98 -2.61 -10.48 4.93
C LEU A 98 -3.40 -11.24 6.00
N VAL A 99 -4.69 -10.94 6.14
CA VAL A 99 -5.57 -11.57 7.13
C VAL A 99 -6.72 -12.26 6.40
N LYS A 100 -6.91 -13.55 6.67
CA LYS A 100 -8.08 -14.30 6.23
C LYS A 100 -9.21 -14.09 7.21
N SER A 101 -10.39 -13.78 6.69
CA SER A 101 -11.53 -13.33 7.47
C SER A 101 -12.76 -14.22 7.31
N LYS A 102 -13.64 -14.19 8.33
CA LYS A 102 -14.99 -14.77 8.28
C LYS A 102 -15.95 -13.85 9.00
N GLY A 103 -17.03 -13.47 8.31
CA GLY A 103 -18.01 -12.50 8.77
C GLY A 103 -18.01 -11.23 7.93
N ASN A 104 -18.71 -10.20 8.39
CA ASN A 104 -18.79 -8.92 7.68
C ASN A 104 -17.65 -7.97 8.10
N PHE A 105 -16.72 -7.70 7.19
CA PHE A 105 -15.64 -6.74 7.35
C PHE A 105 -15.83 -5.46 6.53
N GLY A 106 -17.05 -5.20 6.06
CA GLY A 106 -17.34 -4.06 5.20
C GLY A 106 -16.71 -4.19 3.81
N ARG A 107 -16.68 -3.08 3.09
CA ARG A 107 -16.01 -2.98 1.78
C ARG A 107 -15.27 -1.65 1.67
N VAL A 108 -14.04 -1.67 1.16
CA VAL A 108 -13.22 -0.47 1.02
C VAL A 108 -13.83 0.57 0.10
N TYR A 109 -14.60 0.14 -0.89
CA TYR A 109 -15.24 0.99 -1.89
C TYR A 109 -16.60 1.56 -1.46
N SER A 110 -17.11 1.25 -0.26
CA SER A 110 -18.38 1.77 0.25
C SER A 110 -18.29 2.14 1.72
N ARG A 111 -18.77 3.35 2.06
CA ARG A 111 -18.89 3.84 3.44
C ARG A 111 -20.11 3.23 4.15
N ASP A 112 -21.17 2.93 3.40
CA ASP A 112 -22.43 2.41 3.93
C ASP A 112 -22.33 0.92 4.25
N MET A 113 -21.43 0.19 3.59
CA MET A 113 -21.10 -1.19 3.93
C MET A 113 -20.12 -1.26 5.10
N ALA A 114 -20.58 -0.88 6.29
CA ALA A 114 -19.77 -0.91 7.51
C ALA A 114 -19.48 -2.34 7.98
N TYR A 115 -18.35 -2.53 8.64
CA TYR A 115 -17.95 -3.81 9.24
C TYR A 115 -18.71 -4.08 10.56
N ALA A 116 -18.92 -5.36 10.85
CA ALA A 116 -19.52 -5.79 12.11
C ALA A 116 -18.55 -5.65 13.29
N ALA A 117 -19.09 -5.57 14.52
CA ALA A 117 -18.25 -5.51 15.71
C ALA A 117 -17.35 -6.74 15.87
N SER A 118 -16.16 -6.55 16.44
CA SER A 118 -15.08 -7.55 16.55
C SER A 118 -15.48 -8.87 17.22
N ARG A 119 -16.52 -8.85 18.07
CA ARG A 119 -17.08 -10.04 18.72
C ARG A 119 -17.82 -10.99 17.77
N TYR A 120 -18.27 -10.50 16.61
CA TYR A 120 -19.02 -11.30 15.63
C TYR A 120 -18.13 -11.84 14.51
N THR A 121 -16.97 -11.26 14.29
CA THR A 121 -16.05 -11.62 13.21
C THR A 121 -14.95 -12.56 13.68
N GLU A 122 -14.39 -13.33 12.75
CA GLU A 122 -13.31 -14.27 13.00
C GLU A 122 -12.18 -14.07 11.99
N VAL A 123 -10.95 -14.25 12.46
CA VAL A 123 -9.74 -14.01 11.66
C VAL A 123 -8.66 -15.08 11.91
N LYS A 124 -7.77 -15.22 10.94
CA LYS A 124 -6.46 -15.84 11.04
C LYS A 124 -5.50 -15.21 10.03
N LEU A 125 -4.21 -15.49 10.12
CA LEU A 125 -3.26 -15.06 9.11
C LEU A 125 -3.55 -15.73 7.76
N ASN A 126 -3.40 -14.96 6.68
CA ASN A 126 -3.44 -15.50 5.34
C ASN A 126 -2.17 -16.36 5.10
N PRO A 127 -2.23 -17.46 4.34
CA PRO A 127 -1.06 -18.29 4.05
C PRO A 127 0.15 -17.54 3.48
N VAL A 128 -0.06 -16.43 2.77
CA VAL A 128 1.03 -15.58 2.28
C VAL A 128 1.89 -15.00 3.41
N CYS A 129 1.36 -14.87 4.62
CA CYS A 129 2.13 -14.40 5.78
C CYS A 129 3.26 -15.35 6.17
N SER A 130 3.27 -16.62 5.70
CA SER A 130 4.45 -17.47 5.83
C SER A 130 5.69 -16.84 5.20
N GLU A 131 5.49 -16.03 4.17
CA GLU A 131 6.55 -15.32 3.45
C GLU A 131 7.01 -14.03 4.15
N LEU A 132 6.23 -13.53 5.13
CA LEU A 132 6.62 -12.40 5.98
C LEU A 132 7.35 -12.85 7.24
N PHE A 133 7.00 -14.03 7.78
CA PHE A 133 7.53 -14.56 9.04
C PHE A 133 8.61 -15.63 8.85
N GLY A 134 8.93 -15.97 7.59
CA GLY A 134 9.93 -16.99 7.29
C GLY A 134 11.27 -16.65 7.94
N ASP A 135 11.85 -17.65 8.65
CA ASP A 135 13.13 -17.53 9.34
C ASP A 135 13.20 -16.44 10.45
N LEU A 136 12.06 -15.92 10.94
CA LEU A 136 12.04 -14.91 12.02
C LEU A 136 12.76 -15.43 13.28
N ASP A 137 12.65 -16.73 13.57
CA ASP A 137 13.28 -17.37 14.73
C ASP A 137 14.80 -17.57 14.55
N LYS A 138 15.37 -17.26 13.39
CA LYS A 138 16.79 -17.39 13.07
C LYS A 138 17.57 -16.07 13.18
N ASN A 139 17.10 -15.15 14.02
CA ASN A 139 17.77 -13.85 14.24
C ASN A 139 17.98 -13.03 12.96
N THR A 140 17.03 -13.12 12.01
CA THR A 140 17.11 -12.46 10.71
C THR A 140 16.92 -10.95 10.78
N VAL A 141 16.22 -10.48 11.80
CA VAL A 141 15.95 -9.06 12.11
C VAL A 141 16.23 -8.80 13.58
N ASP A 142 16.34 -7.52 13.95
CA ASP A 142 16.53 -7.12 15.32
C ASP A 142 15.20 -7.06 16.08
N PHE A 143 15.27 -7.22 17.39
CA PHE A 143 14.14 -7.13 18.32
C PHE A 143 14.42 -6.04 19.34
N PHE A 144 13.37 -5.33 19.73
CA PHE A 144 13.40 -4.34 20.81
C PHE A 144 12.29 -4.61 21.82
N ASP A 145 12.40 -4.01 22.99
CA ASP A 145 11.40 -4.16 24.03
C ASP A 145 10.13 -3.39 23.68
N ASN A 146 8.95 -3.95 23.97
CA ASN A 146 7.69 -3.24 23.84
C ASN A 146 7.62 -2.06 24.85
N TYR A 147 6.52 -1.30 24.80
CA TYR A 147 6.35 -0.07 25.58
C TYR A 147 6.49 -0.25 27.10
N ASP A 148 6.27 -1.43 27.67
CA ASP A 148 6.38 -1.73 29.11
C ASP A 148 7.56 -2.67 29.47
N GLY A 149 8.38 -3.04 28.49
CA GLY A 149 9.55 -3.91 28.68
C GLY A 149 9.22 -5.38 28.98
N THR A 150 7.95 -5.78 28.90
CA THR A 150 7.55 -7.17 29.24
C THR A 150 7.68 -8.15 28.07
N MET A 151 7.72 -7.64 26.85
CA MET A 151 7.76 -8.44 25.62
C MET A 151 8.76 -7.85 24.63
N LYS A 152 9.23 -8.69 23.70
CA LYS A 152 10.05 -8.25 22.57
C LYS A 152 9.25 -8.29 21.28
N GLU A 153 9.45 -7.29 20.45
CA GLU A 153 8.84 -7.18 19.12
C GLU A 153 9.91 -6.95 18.03
N PRO A 154 9.70 -7.47 16.80
CA PRO A 154 10.67 -7.30 15.73
C PRO A 154 10.65 -5.87 15.18
N THR A 155 11.81 -5.35 14.82
CA THR A 155 11.93 -4.04 14.14
C THR A 155 11.27 -4.07 12.76
N LEU A 156 11.51 -5.16 12.01
CA LEU A 156 10.98 -5.42 10.66
C LEU A 156 10.58 -6.89 10.56
N LEU A 157 9.78 -7.24 9.55
CA LEU A 157 9.55 -8.63 9.18
C LEU A 157 10.46 -9.03 8.02
N PRO A 158 11.08 -10.24 8.03
CA PRO A 158 12.03 -10.68 7.02
C PRO A 158 11.35 -11.12 5.71
N ALA A 159 10.52 -10.23 5.13
CA ALA A 159 9.72 -10.47 3.94
C ALA A 159 10.54 -11.08 2.78
N THR A 160 10.02 -12.15 2.18
CA THR A 160 10.68 -12.90 1.09
C THR A 160 10.37 -12.35 -0.30
N PHE A 161 9.57 -11.29 -0.40
CA PHE A 161 9.24 -10.55 -1.63
C PHE A 161 9.11 -9.05 -1.31
N PRO A 162 9.18 -8.13 -2.29
CA PRO A 162 9.08 -6.68 -2.07
C PRO A 162 7.67 -6.26 -1.63
N SER A 163 7.30 -6.57 -0.40
CA SER A 163 5.96 -6.40 0.17
C SER A 163 5.49 -4.95 0.20
N ILE A 164 6.41 -3.99 0.25
CA ILE A 164 6.13 -2.55 0.19
C ILE A 164 5.43 -2.13 -1.12
N LEU A 165 5.67 -2.84 -2.22
CA LEU A 165 5.07 -2.59 -3.54
C LEU A 165 3.91 -3.54 -3.87
N ALA A 166 3.66 -4.57 -3.04
CA ALA A 166 2.60 -5.55 -3.30
C ALA A 166 1.20 -5.08 -2.88
N ASN A 167 1.11 -4.06 -2.02
CA ASN A 167 -0.14 -3.51 -1.52
C ASN A 167 -0.12 -1.98 -1.53
N PRO A 168 -1.28 -1.31 -1.75
CA PRO A 168 -1.33 0.14 -1.65
C PRO A 168 -1.08 0.57 -0.20
N ASN A 169 -0.28 1.62 -0.02
CA ASN A 169 0.04 2.16 1.29
C ASN A 169 -0.09 3.68 1.30
N GLN A 170 -0.92 4.21 2.17
CA GLN A 170 -1.13 5.62 2.34
C GLN A 170 -0.84 6.02 3.80
N GLY A 171 -0.02 7.03 3.99
CA GLY A 171 0.33 7.57 5.30
C GLY A 171 0.34 9.09 5.31
N ILE A 172 -0.24 9.68 6.34
CA ILE A 172 -0.24 11.13 6.55
C ILE A 172 0.49 11.39 7.86
N ALA A 173 1.66 12.03 7.75
CA ALA A 173 2.48 12.43 8.89
C ALA A 173 2.46 13.95 9.05
N VAL A 174 3.25 14.45 9.97
CA VAL A 174 3.45 15.89 10.16
C VAL A 174 4.52 16.37 9.16
N GLY A 175 4.15 17.31 8.30
CA GLY A 175 5.07 17.88 7.30
C GLY A 175 5.38 16.98 6.11
N MET A 176 4.90 15.71 6.09
CA MET A 176 5.10 14.81 4.97
C MET A 176 4.00 13.76 4.86
N ALA A 177 3.88 13.16 3.69
CA ALA A 177 2.93 12.09 3.43
C ALA A 177 3.61 10.98 2.61
N SER A 178 3.01 9.80 2.64
CA SER A 178 3.35 8.66 1.79
C SER A 178 2.09 8.22 1.04
N ASN A 179 2.20 7.99 -0.26
CA ASN A 179 1.14 7.40 -1.08
C ASN A 179 1.77 6.48 -2.13
N ILE A 180 1.79 5.20 -1.82
CA ILE A 180 2.42 4.15 -2.62
C ILE A 180 1.32 3.32 -3.27
N CYS A 181 1.36 3.18 -4.61
CA CYS A 181 0.48 2.28 -5.32
C CYS A 181 0.95 0.81 -5.20
N SER A 182 0.05 -0.10 -5.48
CA SER A 182 0.36 -1.54 -5.53
C SER A 182 0.68 -2.00 -6.94
N PHE A 183 1.35 -3.15 -7.03
CA PHE A 183 1.69 -3.81 -8.28
C PHE A 183 1.30 -5.29 -8.24
N ASN A 184 1.06 -5.86 -9.40
CA ASN A 184 0.79 -7.27 -9.52
C ASN A 184 1.97 -8.11 -9.00
N LEU A 185 1.71 -9.12 -8.18
CA LEU A 185 2.76 -9.88 -7.49
C LEU A 185 3.65 -10.67 -8.46
N ARG A 186 3.11 -11.21 -9.55
CA ARG A 186 3.92 -11.92 -10.56
C ARG A 186 4.87 -10.98 -11.25
N GLU A 187 4.35 -9.87 -11.78
CA GLU A 187 5.15 -8.82 -12.45
C GLU A 187 6.22 -8.27 -11.50
N LEU A 188 5.86 -8.03 -10.24
CA LEU A 188 6.78 -7.52 -9.23
C LEU A 188 7.92 -8.49 -8.93
N CYS A 189 7.63 -9.80 -8.81
CA CYS A 189 8.65 -10.81 -8.62
C CYS A 189 9.58 -10.92 -9.83
N GLU A 190 9.06 -10.87 -11.05
CA GLU A 190 9.83 -10.93 -12.30
C GLU A 190 10.71 -9.70 -12.47
N ALA A 191 10.17 -8.49 -12.26
CA ALA A 191 10.93 -7.25 -12.28
C ALA A 191 12.05 -7.23 -11.21
N THR A 192 11.79 -7.78 -10.03
CA THR A 192 12.78 -7.90 -8.96
C THR A 192 13.93 -8.84 -9.37
N ILE A 193 13.64 -9.95 -10.04
CA ILE A 193 14.64 -10.86 -10.57
C ILE A 193 15.47 -10.16 -11.65
N MET A 194 14.83 -9.40 -12.53
CA MET A 194 15.49 -8.63 -13.59
C MET A 194 16.49 -7.63 -13.01
N LEU A 195 16.05 -6.77 -12.06
CA LEU A 195 16.91 -5.79 -11.38
C LEU A 195 18.01 -6.44 -10.52
N MET A 196 17.79 -7.64 -10.02
CA MET A 196 18.82 -8.37 -9.26
C MET A 196 20.01 -8.76 -10.14
N HIS A 197 19.77 -9.06 -11.44
CA HIS A 197 20.79 -9.41 -12.42
C HIS A 197 21.39 -8.18 -13.11
N ASP A 198 20.55 -7.20 -13.42
CA ASP A 198 20.93 -5.94 -14.06
C ASP A 198 20.24 -4.76 -13.34
N PRO A 199 20.96 -4.03 -12.46
CA PRO A 199 20.39 -2.92 -11.71
C PRO A 199 19.92 -1.73 -12.57
N ASP A 200 20.40 -1.61 -13.80
CA ASP A 200 20.07 -0.53 -14.74
C ASP A 200 18.97 -0.93 -15.74
N ALA A 201 18.41 -2.14 -15.61
CA ALA A 201 17.38 -2.64 -16.50
C ALA A 201 16.11 -1.76 -16.49
N ASP A 202 15.53 -1.54 -17.67
CA ASP A 202 14.20 -0.91 -17.79
C ASP A 202 13.11 -1.95 -17.47
N ILE A 203 12.53 -1.86 -16.28
CA ILE A 203 11.52 -2.83 -15.80
C ILE A 203 10.10 -2.54 -16.31
N LEU A 204 9.88 -1.44 -17.05
CA LEU A 204 8.55 -1.05 -17.54
C LEU A 204 7.91 -2.08 -18.49
N ASP A 205 8.72 -2.92 -19.15
CA ASP A 205 8.19 -3.97 -20.02
C ASP A 205 7.76 -5.24 -19.24
N THR A 206 8.17 -5.35 -17.98
CA THR A 206 7.83 -6.47 -17.08
C THR A 206 6.82 -6.03 -16.02
N LEU A 207 7.05 -4.89 -15.39
CA LEU A 207 6.15 -4.25 -14.42
C LEU A 207 5.43 -3.10 -15.13
N LEU A 208 4.41 -3.45 -15.92
CA LEU A 208 3.80 -2.54 -16.89
C LEU A 208 3.18 -1.30 -16.26
N ALA A 209 2.41 -1.48 -15.19
CA ALA A 209 1.70 -0.39 -14.51
C ALA A 209 1.24 -0.83 -13.11
N PRO A 210 0.82 0.10 -12.25
CA PRO A 210 0.12 -0.19 -10.99
C PRO A 210 -1.09 -1.10 -11.17
N ASP A 211 -1.41 -1.90 -10.15
CA ASP A 211 -2.56 -2.80 -10.07
C ASP A 211 -3.29 -2.58 -8.74
N PHE A 212 -4.60 -2.37 -8.77
CA PHE A 212 -5.39 -1.99 -7.60
C PHE A 212 -6.41 -3.07 -7.21
N PRO A 213 -6.72 -3.22 -5.91
CA PRO A 213 -7.69 -4.21 -5.45
C PRO A 213 -9.11 -3.97 -5.96
N THR A 214 -9.48 -2.73 -6.30
CA THR A 214 -10.79 -2.35 -6.84
C THR A 214 -10.92 -2.50 -8.35
N GLY A 215 -9.84 -2.87 -9.05
CA GLY A 215 -9.82 -2.96 -10.51
C GLY A 215 -9.77 -1.59 -11.18
N GLY A 216 -10.63 -1.38 -12.17
CA GLY A 216 -10.69 -0.20 -13.02
C GLY A 216 -9.75 -0.26 -14.22
N GLU A 217 -9.69 0.83 -14.99
CA GLU A 217 -8.88 0.97 -16.18
C GLU A 217 -7.82 2.06 -15.97
N LEU A 218 -6.55 1.70 -16.05
CA LEU A 218 -5.43 2.64 -15.94
C LEU A 218 -5.10 3.21 -17.32
N ILE A 219 -5.11 4.53 -17.45
CA ILE A 219 -4.71 5.22 -18.67
C ILE A 219 -3.18 5.21 -18.76
N TYR A 220 -2.66 4.41 -19.69
CA TYR A 220 -1.23 4.16 -19.81
C TYR A 220 -0.51 5.31 -20.51
N ASN A 221 0.45 5.89 -19.82
CA ASN A 221 1.42 6.82 -20.38
C ASN A 221 2.82 6.40 -19.95
N ARG A 222 3.59 5.83 -20.91
CA ARG A 222 4.92 5.30 -20.62
C ARG A 222 5.87 6.34 -20.04
N SER A 223 5.81 7.58 -20.48
CA SER A 223 6.71 8.64 -20.02
C SER A 223 6.42 9.05 -18.57
N GLU A 224 5.14 9.18 -18.20
CA GLU A 224 4.73 9.48 -16.83
C GLU A 224 5.10 8.34 -15.88
N LEU A 225 4.82 7.09 -16.26
CA LEU A 225 5.16 5.92 -15.44
C LEU A 225 6.68 5.76 -15.27
N LYS A 226 7.46 6.02 -16.33
CA LYS A 226 8.92 5.99 -16.26
C LYS A 226 9.47 7.01 -15.25
N GLU A 227 8.89 8.21 -15.21
CA GLU A 227 9.27 9.23 -14.25
C GLU A 227 8.89 8.82 -12.80
N ILE A 228 7.70 8.24 -12.60
CA ILE A 228 7.29 7.71 -11.30
C ILE A 228 8.21 6.58 -10.86
N TYR A 229 8.57 5.66 -11.75
CA TYR A 229 9.46 4.53 -11.43
C TYR A 229 10.87 5.00 -11.07
N ARG A 230 11.32 6.11 -11.66
CA ARG A 230 12.62 6.71 -11.36
C ARG A 230 12.62 7.55 -10.07
N THR A 231 11.56 8.32 -9.81
CA THR A 231 11.55 9.36 -8.76
C THR A 231 10.65 9.05 -7.57
N GLY A 232 9.70 8.12 -7.71
CA GLY A 232 8.64 7.88 -6.73
C GLY A 232 7.60 9.00 -6.65
N ARG A 233 7.62 9.96 -7.58
CA ARG A 233 6.69 11.10 -7.64
C ARG A 233 6.06 11.22 -9.02
N GLY A 234 4.83 11.71 -9.04
CA GLY A 234 4.05 11.88 -10.26
C GLY A 234 2.60 11.50 -10.05
N SER A 235 1.85 11.40 -11.12
CA SER A 235 0.45 10.96 -11.08
C SER A 235 0.08 10.23 -12.36
N PHE A 236 -0.89 9.35 -12.26
CA PHE A 236 -1.51 8.68 -13.40
C PHE A 236 -3.02 8.62 -13.18
N LYS A 237 -3.79 8.43 -14.24
CA LYS A 237 -5.25 8.41 -14.18
C LYS A 237 -5.77 6.97 -14.18
N VAL A 238 -6.77 6.73 -13.34
CA VAL A 238 -7.55 5.49 -13.30
C VAL A 238 -9.00 5.85 -13.47
N ARG A 239 -9.74 5.09 -14.28
CA ARG A 239 -11.16 5.28 -14.49
C ARG A 239 -11.96 4.01 -14.19
N ALA A 240 -13.25 4.21 -13.97
CA ALA A 240 -14.20 3.16 -13.74
C ALA A 240 -14.40 2.29 -14.99
N LYS A 241 -14.63 0.98 -14.78
CA LYS A 241 -15.04 0.06 -15.83
C LYS A 241 -16.55 -0.06 -15.85
N TYR A 242 -17.14 0.08 -17.02
CA TYR A 242 -18.58 0.06 -17.20
C TYR A 242 -19.03 -0.84 -18.34
N GLU A 243 -20.27 -1.28 -18.30
CA GLU A 243 -20.94 -2.00 -19.36
C GLU A 243 -22.29 -1.35 -19.67
N TYR A 244 -22.67 -1.28 -20.95
CA TYR A 244 -23.98 -0.80 -21.36
C TYR A 244 -24.94 -1.94 -21.61
N ASP A 245 -26.00 -2.03 -20.81
CA ASP A 245 -27.11 -2.96 -21.04
C ASP A 245 -28.16 -2.32 -21.96
N LYS A 246 -28.15 -2.75 -23.24
CA LYS A 246 -29.12 -2.30 -24.26
C LYS A 246 -30.55 -2.68 -23.91
N SER A 247 -30.77 -3.78 -23.20
CA SER A 247 -32.12 -4.29 -22.90
C SER A 247 -32.84 -3.44 -21.88
N GLN A 248 -32.11 -2.96 -20.90
CA GLN A 248 -32.61 -2.09 -19.81
C GLN A 248 -32.35 -0.62 -20.05
N ASN A 249 -31.56 -0.27 -21.08
CA ASN A 249 -31.11 1.08 -21.39
C ASN A 249 -30.41 1.75 -20.20
N CYS A 250 -29.51 1.03 -19.57
CA CYS A 250 -28.74 1.50 -18.41
C CYS A 250 -27.24 1.21 -18.58
N ILE A 251 -26.43 1.97 -17.82
CA ILE A 251 -24.99 1.75 -17.70
C ILE A 251 -24.74 1.14 -16.33
N ASP A 252 -24.10 -0.02 -16.31
CA ASP A 252 -23.64 -0.71 -15.10
C ASP A 252 -22.15 -0.45 -14.88
N ILE A 253 -21.79 0.22 -13.79
CA ILE A 253 -20.40 0.43 -13.36
C ILE A 253 -20.06 -0.68 -12.38
N LYS A 254 -19.04 -1.48 -12.70
CA LYS A 254 -18.65 -2.66 -11.93
C LYS A 254 -17.34 -2.49 -11.17
N GLU A 255 -16.48 -1.58 -11.61
CA GLU A 255 -15.19 -1.28 -11.00
C GLU A 255 -14.99 0.23 -10.95
N ILE A 256 -14.42 0.73 -9.86
CA ILE A 256 -14.18 2.16 -9.65
C ILE A 256 -12.73 2.43 -9.25
N PRO A 257 -12.21 3.66 -9.46
CA PRO A 257 -10.89 4.03 -8.99
C PRO A 257 -10.71 3.78 -7.49
N TYR A 258 -9.54 3.31 -7.10
CA TYR A 258 -9.20 3.04 -5.69
C TYR A 258 -9.26 4.29 -4.78
N THR A 259 -9.22 5.47 -5.37
CA THR A 259 -9.22 6.77 -4.69
C THR A 259 -10.60 7.25 -4.23
N THR A 260 -11.67 6.57 -4.62
CA THR A 260 -13.07 7.03 -4.39
C THR A 260 -13.96 5.91 -3.84
N THR A 261 -15.19 6.26 -3.49
CA THR A 261 -16.23 5.32 -3.03
C THR A 261 -17.52 5.49 -3.82
N VAL A 262 -18.37 4.46 -3.75
CA VAL A 262 -19.68 4.42 -4.44
C VAL A 262 -20.53 5.66 -4.11
N GLU A 263 -20.61 6.03 -2.84
CA GLU A 263 -21.43 7.14 -2.37
C GLU A 263 -20.92 8.49 -2.90
N VAL A 264 -19.58 8.69 -2.94
CA VAL A 264 -19.00 9.94 -3.48
C VAL A 264 -19.32 10.09 -4.96
N ILE A 265 -19.30 8.99 -5.71
CA ILE A 265 -19.65 8.98 -7.14
C ILE A 265 -21.13 9.32 -7.32
N ILE A 266 -22.01 8.63 -6.59
CA ILE A 266 -23.47 8.82 -6.68
C ILE A 266 -23.83 10.25 -6.28
N ASP A 267 -23.35 10.74 -5.14
CA ASP A 267 -23.61 12.12 -4.68
C ASP A 267 -23.21 13.14 -5.75
N LYS A 268 -22.03 12.96 -6.36
CA LYS A 268 -21.53 13.86 -7.40
C LYS A 268 -22.39 13.83 -8.66
N ILE A 269 -22.82 12.64 -9.10
CA ILE A 269 -23.72 12.52 -10.28
C ILE A 269 -25.07 13.17 -9.98
N VAL A 270 -25.64 12.93 -8.80
CA VAL A 270 -26.90 13.53 -8.36
C VAL A 270 -26.81 15.07 -8.37
N ASP A 271 -25.70 15.63 -7.89
CA ASP A 271 -25.46 17.07 -7.90
C ASP A 271 -25.39 17.62 -9.32
N LEU A 272 -24.76 16.90 -10.26
CA LEU A 272 -24.71 17.29 -11.67
C LEU A 272 -26.09 17.25 -12.32
N VAL A 273 -26.92 16.27 -12.01
CA VAL A 273 -28.30 16.18 -12.51
C VAL A 273 -29.17 17.30 -11.91
N LYS A 274 -29.09 17.54 -10.58
CA LYS A 274 -29.83 18.64 -9.92
C LYS A 274 -29.45 20.02 -10.43
N SER A 275 -28.17 20.23 -10.72
CA SER A 275 -27.68 21.49 -11.29
C SER A 275 -27.98 21.66 -12.79
N GLY A 276 -28.57 20.65 -13.44
CA GLY A 276 -28.92 20.67 -14.88
C GLY A 276 -27.73 20.51 -15.80
N LYS A 277 -26.53 20.23 -15.30
CA LYS A 277 -25.32 19.99 -16.10
C LYS A 277 -25.34 18.66 -16.84
N VAL A 278 -26.00 17.66 -16.25
CA VAL A 278 -26.24 16.34 -16.86
C VAL A 278 -27.76 16.13 -16.89
N LYS A 279 -28.33 16.05 -18.09
CA LYS A 279 -29.78 15.90 -18.31
C LYS A 279 -30.16 14.53 -18.85
N GLU A 280 -29.16 13.76 -19.23
CA GLU A 280 -29.25 12.46 -19.92
C GLU A 280 -29.69 11.33 -19.00
N ILE A 281 -29.48 11.46 -17.71
CA ILE A 281 -29.77 10.45 -16.68
C ILE A 281 -31.22 10.58 -16.22
N SER A 282 -31.92 9.44 -16.11
CA SER A 282 -33.26 9.36 -15.52
C SER A 282 -33.23 8.95 -14.06
N ASP A 283 -32.39 7.98 -13.69
CA ASP A 283 -32.22 7.51 -12.31
C ASP A 283 -30.80 6.95 -12.10
N ILE A 284 -30.37 6.87 -10.83
CA ILE A 284 -29.12 6.25 -10.42
C ILE A 284 -29.35 5.42 -9.14
N ARG A 285 -28.86 4.18 -9.15
CA ARG A 285 -29.05 3.23 -8.04
C ARG A 285 -27.74 2.57 -7.64
N ASP A 286 -27.56 2.37 -6.33
CA ASP A 286 -26.55 1.45 -5.82
C ASP A 286 -27.17 0.04 -5.74
N GLU A 287 -26.72 -0.85 -6.59
CA GLU A 287 -27.09 -2.26 -6.64
C GLU A 287 -25.94 -3.18 -6.15
N THR A 288 -25.01 -2.62 -5.40
CA THR A 288 -23.87 -3.35 -4.83
C THR A 288 -24.36 -4.42 -3.85
N ASP A 289 -23.93 -5.66 -4.08
CA ASP A 289 -24.32 -6.82 -3.28
C ASP A 289 -23.12 -7.70 -2.90
N LEU A 290 -23.38 -8.93 -2.45
CA LEU A 290 -22.34 -9.90 -2.11
C LEU A 290 -21.48 -10.34 -3.32
N LYS A 291 -22.00 -10.18 -4.55
CA LYS A 291 -21.26 -10.54 -5.77
C LYS A 291 -20.26 -9.48 -6.19
N GLY A 292 -20.45 -8.24 -5.75
CA GLY A 292 -19.52 -7.16 -6.02
C GLY A 292 -20.18 -5.79 -6.13
N LEU A 293 -19.39 -4.81 -6.50
CA LEU A 293 -19.82 -3.43 -6.75
C LEU A 293 -20.68 -3.39 -8.02
N LYS A 294 -21.80 -2.68 -7.95
CA LYS A 294 -22.65 -2.36 -9.10
C LYS A 294 -23.38 -1.04 -8.87
N ILE A 295 -23.02 -0.01 -9.65
CA ILE A 295 -23.79 1.24 -9.74
C ILE A 295 -24.51 1.24 -11.06
N THR A 296 -25.85 1.32 -11.06
CA THR A 296 -26.67 1.33 -12.27
C THR A 296 -27.17 2.74 -12.54
N ILE A 297 -26.90 3.24 -13.75
CA ILE A 297 -27.33 4.56 -14.25
C ILE A 297 -28.35 4.33 -15.37
N ASP A 298 -29.62 4.67 -15.11
CA ASP A 298 -30.69 4.58 -16.10
C ASP A 298 -30.66 5.78 -17.04
N LEU A 299 -30.70 5.52 -18.35
CA LEU A 299 -30.60 6.54 -19.37
C LEU A 299 -31.99 6.99 -19.86
N LYS A 300 -32.10 8.25 -20.26
CA LYS A 300 -33.25 8.71 -21.05
C LYS A 300 -33.17 8.15 -22.47
N ARG A 301 -34.30 8.09 -23.14
CA ARG A 301 -34.37 7.57 -24.53
C ARG A 301 -33.52 8.42 -25.47
N GLY A 302 -32.75 7.75 -26.34
CA GLY A 302 -31.94 8.39 -27.37
C GLY A 302 -30.60 8.96 -26.89
N VAL A 303 -30.19 8.68 -25.66
CA VAL A 303 -28.88 9.06 -25.13
C VAL A 303 -27.82 8.10 -25.65
N ASP A 304 -26.69 8.64 -26.07
CA ASP A 304 -25.48 7.90 -26.42
C ASP A 304 -24.70 7.60 -25.11
N PRO A 305 -24.57 6.30 -24.73
CA PRO A 305 -23.94 5.94 -23.46
C PRO A 305 -22.45 6.30 -23.41
N ASP A 306 -21.72 6.18 -24.53
CA ASP A 306 -20.28 6.46 -24.57
C ASP A 306 -20.02 7.96 -24.39
N LYS A 307 -20.83 8.81 -25.03
CA LYS A 307 -20.74 10.28 -24.85
C LYS A 307 -21.06 10.70 -23.41
N LEU A 308 -22.08 10.09 -22.81
CA LEU A 308 -22.40 10.37 -21.41
C LEU A 308 -21.27 9.95 -20.49
N MET A 309 -20.69 8.75 -20.69
CA MET A 309 -19.60 8.27 -19.83
C MET A 309 -18.36 9.17 -19.96
N LEU A 310 -18.01 9.66 -21.14
CA LEU A 310 -16.90 10.61 -21.30
C LEU A 310 -17.16 11.94 -20.56
N LYS A 311 -18.42 12.41 -20.57
CA LYS A 311 -18.83 13.58 -19.78
C LYS A 311 -18.71 13.32 -18.28
N LEU A 312 -19.15 12.15 -17.80
CA LEU A 312 -19.06 11.76 -16.41
C LEU A 312 -17.60 11.57 -15.95
N PHE A 313 -16.73 11.00 -16.76
CA PHE A 313 -15.30 10.88 -16.49
C PHE A 313 -14.61 12.23 -16.27
N LYS A 314 -15.02 13.28 -16.99
CA LYS A 314 -14.48 14.64 -16.81
C LYS A 314 -15.02 15.36 -15.56
N MET A 315 -16.24 15.04 -15.12
CA MET A 315 -16.97 15.82 -14.12
C MET A 315 -17.13 15.12 -12.76
N THR A 316 -16.73 13.86 -12.66
CA THR A 316 -16.94 13.02 -11.48
C THR A 316 -15.70 12.19 -11.16
N PRO A 317 -15.58 11.61 -9.94
CA PRO A 317 -14.52 10.68 -9.58
C PRO A 317 -14.58 9.31 -10.26
N LEU A 318 -15.47 9.12 -11.25
CA LEU A 318 -15.41 7.93 -12.13
C LEU A 318 -14.09 7.85 -12.91
N GLN A 319 -13.42 8.98 -13.14
CA GLN A 319 -12.01 9.04 -13.49
C GLN A 319 -11.31 9.93 -12.50
N ASP A 320 -10.26 9.42 -11.87
CA ASP A 320 -9.51 10.15 -10.87
C ASP A 320 -8.01 9.95 -11.03
N SER A 321 -7.23 10.85 -10.45
CA SER A 321 -5.79 10.84 -10.52
C SER A 321 -5.18 10.28 -9.24
N PHE A 322 -4.38 9.23 -9.37
CA PHE A 322 -3.59 8.72 -8.25
C PHE A 322 -2.25 9.47 -8.19
N GLY A 323 -2.08 10.29 -7.15
CA GLY A 323 -0.84 11.03 -6.91
C GLY A 323 0.18 10.16 -6.18
N CYS A 324 1.31 9.85 -6.80
CA CYS A 324 2.39 9.08 -6.20
C CYS A 324 3.31 9.96 -5.34
N ASN A 325 3.62 9.48 -4.16
CA ASN A 325 4.65 10.00 -3.27
C ASN A 325 5.22 8.83 -2.46
N PHE A 326 6.23 8.15 -2.99
CA PHE A 326 6.77 6.91 -2.46
C PHE A 326 7.77 7.18 -1.33
N ASN A 327 7.27 7.75 -0.26
CA ASN A 327 8.03 8.07 0.93
C ASN A 327 8.03 6.87 1.88
N ILE A 328 9.20 6.32 2.17
CA ILE A 328 9.39 5.18 3.09
C ILE A 328 10.47 5.49 4.11
N LEU A 329 10.50 4.73 5.20
CA LEU A 329 11.60 4.77 6.14
C LEU A 329 12.68 3.78 5.72
N VAL A 330 13.91 4.28 5.60
CA VAL A 330 15.11 3.48 5.41
C VAL A 330 16.04 3.79 6.58
N GLU A 331 16.36 2.78 7.39
CA GLU A 331 17.17 2.94 8.61
C GLU A 331 16.69 4.09 9.52
N GLY A 332 15.35 4.23 9.66
CA GLY A 332 14.70 5.24 10.49
C GLY A 332 14.63 6.64 9.87
N SER A 333 15.10 6.86 8.65
CA SER A 333 15.04 8.13 7.94
C SER A 333 14.01 8.11 6.81
N PRO A 334 13.12 9.11 6.71
CA PRO A 334 12.14 9.18 5.62
C PRO A 334 12.84 9.60 4.31
N ILE A 335 12.67 8.80 3.27
CA ILE A 335 13.26 9.01 1.95
C ILE A 335 12.21 8.72 0.87
N VAL A 336 12.15 9.55 -0.17
CA VAL A 336 11.35 9.28 -1.36
C VAL A 336 12.20 8.51 -2.35
N LEU A 337 11.75 7.31 -2.72
CA LEU A 337 12.46 6.41 -3.62
C LEU A 337 11.60 6.07 -4.84
N GLY A 338 12.22 5.90 -6.00
CA GLY A 338 11.58 5.31 -7.16
C GLY A 338 11.32 3.80 -6.96
N VAL A 339 10.56 3.20 -7.86
CA VAL A 339 10.24 1.75 -7.81
C VAL A 339 11.53 0.92 -7.89
N ASN A 340 12.44 1.29 -8.79
CA ASN A 340 13.73 0.60 -8.96
C ASN A 340 14.55 0.64 -7.66
N ASP A 341 14.66 1.82 -7.05
CA ASP A 341 15.41 2.01 -5.81
C ASP A 341 14.77 1.26 -4.64
N MET A 342 13.44 1.24 -4.55
CA MET A 342 12.72 0.48 -3.53
C MET A 342 12.99 -1.03 -3.67
N ILE A 343 12.99 -1.57 -4.88
CA ILE A 343 13.34 -2.97 -5.14
C ILE A 343 14.80 -3.24 -4.77
N CYS A 344 15.72 -2.34 -5.14
CA CYS A 344 17.14 -2.48 -4.79
C CYS A 344 17.36 -2.42 -3.27
N GLU A 345 16.65 -1.54 -2.56
CA GLU A 345 16.68 -1.46 -1.10
C GLU A 345 16.14 -2.72 -0.44
N TRP A 346 15.01 -3.24 -0.96
CA TRP A 346 14.49 -4.53 -0.49
C TRP A 346 15.49 -5.67 -0.76
N LEU A 347 16.15 -5.71 -1.90
CA LEU A 347 17.20 -6.70 -2.21
C LEU A 347 18.38 -6.62 -1.23
N ARG A 348 18.78 -5.40 -0.81
CA ARG A 348 19.80 -5.19 0.22
C ARG A 348 19.35 -5.80 1.55
N PHE A 349 18.16 -5.43 1.99
CA PHE A 349 17.54 -5.94 3.21
C PHE A 349 17.40 -7.48 3.17
N ARG A 350 16.87 -8.06 2.08
CA ARG A 350 16.67 -9.51 1.97
C ARG A 350 18.00 -10.28 2.01
N ARG A 351 19.04 -9.77 1.33
CA ARG A 351 20.39 -10.36 1.41
C ARG A 351 20.91 -10.38 2.85
N SER A 352 20.69 -9.32 3.60
CA SER A 352 21.06 -9.25 5.02
C SER A 352 20.30 -10.30 5.84
N CYS A 353 18.98 -10.42 5.68
CA CYS A 353 18.18 -11.45 6.35
C CYS A 353 18.68 -12.87 6.07
N ILE A 354 18.98 -13.19 4.79
CA ILE A 354 19.49 -14.52 4.40
C ILE A 354 20.85 -14.77 5.03
N LYS A 355 21.78 -13.80 5.01
CA LYS A 355 23.09 -13.94 5.64
C LYS A 355 22.97 -14.21 7.14
N ARG A 356 22.09 -13.49 7.84
CA ARG A 356 21.83 -13.69 9.28
C ARG A 356 21.22 -15.07 9.55
N ALA A 357 20.26 -15.52 8.72
CA ALA A 357 19.69 -16.87 8.86
C ALA A 357 20.75 -17.96 8.66
N ILE A 358 21.59 -17.83 7.64
CA ILE A 358 22.68 -18.81 7.38
C ILE A 358 23.69 -18.79 8.53
N ALA A 359 24.08 -17.63 9.04
CA ALA A 359 25.00 -17.50 10.17
C ALA A 359 24.44 -18.20 11.44
N PHE A 360 23.13 -18.02 11.70
CA PHE A 360 22.44 -18.70 12.79
C PHE A 360 22.46 -20.23 12.60
N ASP A 361 22.14 -20.72 11.39
CA ASP A 361 22.16 -22.15 11.08
C ASP A 361 23.57 -22.72 11.19
N ILE A 362 24.61 -21.99 10.75
CA ILE A 362 26.02 -22.37 10.94
C ILE A 362 26.35 -22.49 12.43
N GLN A 363 25.97 -21.50 13.23
CA GLN A 363 26.21 -21.54 14.67
C GLN A 363 25.55 -22.75 15.31
N LYS A 364 24.26 -22.97 15.10
CA LYS A 364 23.50 -24.10 15.66
C LYS A 364 24.03 -25.47 15.23
N LYS A 365 24.38 -25.60 13.94
CA LYS A 365 24.97 -26.84 13.42
C LYS A 365 26.38 -27.06 13.94
N SER A 366 27.18 -26.00 14.12
CA SER A 366 28.53 -26.09 14.71
C SER A 366 28.49 -26.48 16.19
N GLU A 367 27.57 -25.90 16.98
CA GLU A 367 27.32 -26.28 18.37
C GLU A 367 26.96 -27.77 18.43
N LYS A 368 26.06 -28.24 17.57
CA LYS A 368 25.66 -29.68 17.53
C LYS A 368 26.81 -30.58 17.09
N LEU A 369 27.57 -30.17 16.08
CA LEU A 369 28.74 -30.93 15.61
C LEU A 369 29.78 -31.05 16.71
N HIS A 370 30.06 -29.97 17.45
CA HIS A 370 30.99 -29.98 18.58
C HIS A 370 30.59 -31.00 19.64
N LEU A 371 29.31 -31.08 20.02
CA LEU A 371 28.80 -32.09 20.97
C LEU A 371 28.98 -33.51 20.45
N LEU A 372 28.67 -33.75 19.16
CA LEU A 372 28.78 -35.06 18.54
C LEU A 372 30.23 -35.53 18.36
N GLU A 373 31.16 -34.60 18.10
CA GLU A 373 32.59 -34.91 18.03
C GLU A 373 33.13 -35.35 19.39
N GLY A 374 32.75 -34.69 20.49
CA GLY A 374 33.07 -35.12 21.85
C GLY A 374 32.52 -36.51 22.16
N LEU A 375 31.26 -36.74 21.79
CA LEU A 375 30.64 -38.07 21.92
C LEU A 375 31.40 -39.14 21.13
N SER A 376 31.81 -38.86 19.90
CA SER A 376 32.57 -39.79 19.04
C SER A 376 33.88 -40.24 19.69
N LEU A 377 34.60 -39.32 20.35
CA LEU A 377 35.84 -39.63 21.05
C LEU A 377 35.61 -40.61 22.21
N ILE A 378 34.51 -40.46 22.94
CA ILE A 378 34.14 -41.36 24.06
C ILE A 378 33.61 -42.69 23.56
N LEU A 379 32.86 -42.72 22.46
CA LEU A 379 32.36 -43.95 21.86
C LEU A 379 33.47 -44.87 21.32
N LEU A 380 34.66 -44.32 21.03
CA LEU A 380 35.84 -45.09 20.66
C LEU A 380 36.44 -45.86 21.85
N ASP A 381 36.23 -45.41 23.08
CA ASP A 381 36.73 -46.07 24.31
C ASP A 381 35.70 -45.92 25.45
N ILE A 382 34.58 -46.60 25.28
CA ILE A 382 33.45 -46.57 26.24
C ILE A 382 33.83 -47.11 27.59
N ASP A 383 34.65 -48.18 27.62
CA ASP A 383 35.06 -48.83 28.88
C ASP A 383 35.86 -47.85 29.75
N LYS A 384 36.72 -47.05 29.14
CA LYS A 384 37.47 -45.98 29.83
C LYS A 384 36.52 -44.92 30.39
N ALA A 385 35.49 -44.52 29.64
CA ALA A 385 34.52 -43.53 30.11
C ALA A 385 33.73 -44.07 31.34
N ILE A 386 33.22 -45.32 31.25
CA ILE A 386 32.54 -45.97 32.35
C ILE A 386 33.44 -46.11 33.56
N LYS A 387 34.71 -46.46 33.36
CA LYS A 387 35.69 -46.57 34.42
C LYS A 387 35.91 -45.25 35.15
N ILE A 388 36.12 -44.16 34.40
CA ILE A 388 36.30 -42.81 34.97
C ILE A 388 35.07 -42.43 35.81
N VAL A 389 33.86 -42.61 35.30
CA VAL A 389 32.64 -42.27 36.05
C VAL A 389 32.48 -43.11 37.32
N ARG A 390 32.77 -44.41 37.25
CA ARG A 390 32.65 -45.33 38.41
C ARG A 390 33.69 -45.12 39.48
N GLU A 391 34.94 -44.74 39.11
CA GLU A 391 36.04 -44.54 40.05
C GLU A 391 36.07 -43.12 40.62
N THR A 392 35.22 -42.21 40.16
CA THR A 392 35.10 -40.84 40.71
C THR A 392 34.17 -40.85 41.91
N GLU A 393 34.71 -40.49 43.07
CA GLU A 393 33.98 -40.51 44.36
C GLU A 393 33.01 -39.32 44.51
N ASP A 394 33.37 -38.16 43.93
CA ASP A 394 32.58 -36.91 44.02
C ASP A 394 31.94 -36.58 42.65
N ASP A 395 30.62 -36.42 42.65
CA ASP A 395 29.85 -36.10 41.45
C ASP A 395 30.35 -34.84 40.74
N SER A 396 30.78 -33.82 41.47
CA SER A 396 31.37 -32.60 40.95
C SER A 396 32.66 -32.81 40.14
N MET A 397 33.36 -33.90 40.38
CA MET A 397 34.63 -34.24 39.72
C MET A 397 34.45 -35.13 38.47
N VAL A 398 33.25 -35.61 38.18
CA VAL A 398 32.97 -36.49 37.01
C VAL A 398 33.29 -35.73 35.72
N ILE A 399 32.77 -34.50 35.56
CA ILE A 399 33.01 -33.67 34.37
C ILE A 399 34.49 -33.34 34.20
N PRO A 400 35.21 -32.79 35.20
CA PRO A 400 36.64 -32.53 35.10
C PRO A 400 37.47 -33.77 34.75
N ASN A 401 37.12 -34.96 35.29
CA ASN A 401 37.83 -36.20 35.01
C ASN A 401 37.60 -36.72 33.58
N LEU A 402 36.36 -36.60 33.06
CA LEU A 402 36.06 -36.90 31.66
C LEU A 402 36.80 -35.93 30.71
N MET A 403 36.83 -34.64 31.01
CA MET A 403 37.58 -33.64 30.24
C MET A 403 39.07 -34.03 30.17
N LYS A 404 39.68 -34.36 31.29
CA LYS A 404 41.09 -34.72 31.36
C LYS A 404 41.37 -36.07 30.66
N GLY A 405 40.47 -37.04 30.81
CA GLY A 405 40.63 -38.39 30.28
C GLY A 405 40.52 -38.46 28.75
N PHE A 406 39.67 -37.66 28.15
CA PHE A 406 39.37 -37.64 26.71
C PHE A 406 39.81 -36.36 25.98
N LYS A 407 40.35 -35.38 26.71
CA LYS A 407 40.74 -34.03 26.16
C LYS A 407 39.57 -33.33 25.44
N ILE A 408 38.37 -33.42 26.03
CA ILE A 408 37.16 -32.79 25.54
C ILE A 408 36.84 -31.55 26.36
N THR A 409 35.94 -30.69 25.81
CA THR A 409 35.48 -29.49 26.49
C THR A 409 34.44 -29.84 27.59
N GLU A 410 34.21 -28.92 28.52
CA GLU A 410 33.23 -29.05 29.57
C GLU A 410 31.83 -29.37 29.01
N VAL A 411 31.37 -28.61 28.02
CA VAL A 411 30.06 -28.79 27.35
C VAL A 411 29.96 -30.16 26.66
N GLN A 412 31.06 -30.68 26.11
CA GLN A 412 31.10 -32.04 25.55
C GLN A 412 31.03 -33.11 26.66
N ALA A 413 31.74 -32.88 27.76
CA ALA A 413 31.74 -33.81 28.89
C ALA A 413 30.36 -33.89 29.58
N GLU A 414 29.70 -32.76 29.80
CA GLU A 414 28.32 -32.67 30.29
C GLU A 414 27.34 -33.46 29.39
N TYR A 415 27.38 -33.15 28.07
CA TYR A 415 26.52 -33.81 27.09
C TYR A 415 26.68 -35.34 27.13
N VAL A 416 27.91 -35.82 27.30
CA VAL A 416 28.20 -37.26 27.35
C VAL A 416 27.78 -37.87 28.66
N ALA A 417 27.99 -37.20 29.79
CA ALA A 417 27.59 -37.68 31.10
C ALA A 417 26.07 -37.91 31.22
N GLU A 418 25.27 -37.12 30.49
CA GLU A 418 23.81 -37.25 30.45
C GLU A 418 23.29 -38.32 29.48
N ILE A 419 24.18 -39.02 28.74
CA ILE A 419 23.75 -40.04 27.79
C ILE A 419 23.15 -41.25 28.50
N LYS A 420 21.94 -41.63 28.09
CA LYS A 420 21.26 -42.82 28.58
C LYS A 420 22.02 -44.10 28.13
N LEU A 421 22.30 -45.02 29.05
CA LEU A 421 23.00 -46.28 28.76
C LEU A 421 22.47 -47.04 27.54
N ARG A 422 21.14 -47.02 27.30
CA ARG A 422 20.53 -47.63 26.10
C ARG A 422 21.04 -47.06 24.77
N ASN A 423 21.60 -45.85 24.78
CA ASN A 423 22.10 -45.15 23.59
C ASN A 423 23.59 -45.49 23.31
N LEU A 424 24.22 -46.35 24.08
CA LEU A 424 25.58 -46.82 23.86
C LEU A 424 25.64 -48.07 22.97
N ASN A 425 24.55 -48.40 22.28
CA ASN A 425 24.53 -49.54 21.34
C ASN A 425 25.18 -49.19 20.00
N LYS A 426 25.60 -50.22 19.28
CA LYS A 426 26.33 -50.12 18.01
C LYS A 426 25.56 -49.30 16.95
N ASP A 427 24.24 -49.50 16.84
CA ASP A 427 23.42 -48.79 15.85
C ASP A 427 23.34 -47.30 16.12
N TYR A 428 23.25 -46.91 17.40
CA TYR A 428 23.24 -45.47 17.78
C TYR A 428 24.58 -44.83 17.44
N ILE A 429 25.69 -45.48 17.70
CA ILE A 429 27.04 -45.01 17.39
C ILE A 429 27.20 -44.77 15.89
N LEU A 430 26.85 -45.76 15.06
CA LEU A 430 26.95 -45.66 13.62
C LEU A 430 26.08 -44.51 13.05
N LYS A 431 24.87 -44.33 13.59
CA LYS A 431 24.00 -43.21 13.21
C LYS A 431 24.60 -41.83 13.55
N ARG A 432 25.26 -41.72 14.74
CA ARG A 432 25.92 -40.45 15.13
C ARG A 432 27.15 -40.13 14.32
N ILE A 433 27.94 -41.12 13.94
CA ILE A 433 29.09 -40.93 13.03
C ILE A 433 28.62 -40.46 11.64
N ALA A 434 27.58 -41.08 11.09
CA ALA A 434 27.00 -40.66 9.82
C ALA A 434 26.41 -39.23 9.90
N GLU A 435 25.82 -38.85 11.04
CA GLU A 435 25.32 -37.52 11.31
C GLU A 435 26.44 -36.46 11.34
N ILE A 436 27.61 -36.79 11.92
CA ILE A 436 28.79 -35.91 11.92
C ILE A 436 29.25 -35.57 10.48
N GLU A 437 29.35 -36.59 9.62
CA GLU A 437 29.77 -36.41 8.23
C GLU A 437 28.75 -35.53 7.45
N THR A 438 27.46 -35.77 7.69
CA THR A 438 26.39 -34.99 7.07
C THR A 438 26.46 -33.53 7.52
N LEU A 439 26.60 -33.30 8.85
CA LEU A 439 26.71 -31.93 9.39
C LEU A 439 27.95 -31.20 8.88
N LYS A 440 29.10 -31.88 8.71
CA LYS A 440 30.31 -31.28 8.15
C LYS A 440 30.08 -30.81 6.71
N LYS A 441 29.45 -31.62 5.87
CA LYS A 441 29.11 -31.26 4.49
C LYS A 441 28.13 -30.09 4.44
N GLU A 442 27.07 -30.13 5.25
CA GLU A 442 26.09 -29.05 5.35
C GLU A 442 26.70 -27.73 5.82
N LEU A 443 27.63 -27.77 6.80
CA LEU A 443 28.36 -26.60 7.28
C LEU A 443 29.27 -26.00 6.20
N GLU A 444 29.97 -26.83 5.44
CA GLU A 444 30.81 -26.38 4.33
C GLU A 444 29.97 -25.71 3.24
N GLU A 445 28.82 -26.31 2.90
CA GLU A 445 27.88 -25.73 1.92
C GLU A 445 27.29 -24.40 2.40
N LEU A 446 26.89 -24.31 3.68
CA LEU A 446 26.38 -23.06 4.27
C LEU A 446 27.44 -21.96 4.30
N LYS A 447 28.68 -22.27 4.73
CA LYS A 447 29.80 -21.31 4.71
C LYS A 447 30.09 -20.82 3.30
N SER A 448 30.18 -21.73 2.34
CA SER A 448 30.35 -21.39 0.92
C SER A 448 29.20 -20.53 0.37
N THR A 449 27.97 -20.73 0.86
CA THR A 449 26.80 -19.92 0.47
C THR A 449 26.86 -18.54 1.10
N LEU A 450 27.27 -18.42 2.37
CA LEU A 450 27.40 -17.16 3.08
C LEU A 450 28.38 -16.19 2.40
N GLU A 451 29.48 -16.71 1.86
CA GLU A 451 30.53 -15.94 1.19
C GLU A 451 30.18 -15.58 -0.25
N SER A 452 29.23 -16.28 -0.87
CA SER A 452 28.92 -16.11 -2.30
C SER A 452 27.65 -15.29 -2.54
N LYS A 453 27.80 -14.03 -3.00
CA LYS A 453 26.68 -13.18 -3.45
C LYS A 453 25.82 -13.87 -4.52
N THR A 454 26.46 -14.63 -5.42
CA THR A 454 25.77 -15.35 -6.51
C THR A 454 24.87 -16.47 -5.97
N LYS A 455 25.35 -17.23 -4.97
CA LYS A 455 24.52 -18.29 -4.34
C LYS A 455 23.34 -17.69 -3.59
N ILE A 456 23.53 -16.59 -2.85
CA ILE A 456 22.45 -15.87 -2.16
C ILE A 456 21.41 -15.35 -3.18
N ASN A 457 21.86 -14.75 -4.29
CA ASN A 457 20.95 -14.29 -5.34
C ASN A 457 20.13 -15.45 -5.95
N LYS A 458 20.73 -16.61 -6.19
CA LYS A 458 20.00 -17.81 -6.65
C LYS A 458 18.94 -18.28 -5.64
N LEU A 459 19.20 -18.15 -4.34
CA LEU A 459 18.19 -18.46 -3.31
C LEU A 459 17.02 -17.48 -3.38
N ILE A 460 17.29 -16.17 -3.50
CA ILE A 460 16.25 -15.14 -3.64
C ILE A 460 15.42 -15.40 -4.91
N GLU A 461 16.07 -15.64 -6.05
CA GLU A 461 15.40 -15.93 -7.31
C GLU A 461 14.46 -17.15 -7.20
N LYS A 462 14.94 -18.23 -6.58
CA LYS A 462 14.13 -19.43 -6.33
C LYS A 462 12.91 -19.11 -5.47
N GLN A 463 13.07 -18.32 -4.40
CA GLN A 463 11.97 -17.89 -3.53
C GLN A 463 10.96 -17.05 -4.30
N LEU A 464 11.39 -16.03 -5.04
CA LEU A 464 10.51 -15.16 -5.83
C LEU A 464 9.70 -15.94 -6.87
N LYS A 465 10.33 -16.90 -7.60
CA LYS A 465 9.63 -17.77 -8.55
C LYS A 465 8.57 -18.65 -7.86
N GLN A 466 8.88 -19.16 -6.68
CA GLN A 466 7.91 -19.95 -5.89
C GLN A 466 6.74 -19.10 -5.40
N ILE A 467 6.99 -17.87 -4.94
CA ILE A 467 5.98 -16.93 -4.47
C ILE A 467 5.08 -16.50 -5.63
N ALA A 468 5.64 -16.12 -6.77
CA ALA A 468 4.88 -15.77 -7.97
C ALA A 468 3.96 -16.91 -8.42
N LYS A 469 4.45 -18.17 -8.37
CA LYS A 469 3.65 -19.36 -8.71
C LYS A 469 2.55 -19.65 -7.70
N LYS A 470 2.82 -19.49 -6.39
CA LYS A 470 1.92 -19.91 -5.32
C LYS A 470 0.85 -18.88 -4.99
N TYR A 471 1.20 -17.61 -5.04
CA TYR A 471 0.36 -16.50 -4.59
C TYR A 471 0.03 -15.47 -5.67
N GLY A 472 0.68 -15.54 -6.84
CA GLY A 472 0.41 -14.65 -7.95
C GLY A 472 -0.98 -14.87 -8.55
N SER A 473 -1.67 -13.78 -8.83
CA SER A 473 -2.96 -13.74 -9.52
C SER A 473 -2.84 -12.93 -10.83
N ASP A 474 -3.87 -12.99 -11.65
CA ASP A 474 -3.95 -12.11 -12.81
C ASP A 474 -4.23 -10.67 -12.38
N ARG A 475 -3.87 -9.71 -13.24
CA ARG A 475 -4.13 -8.29 -12.97
C ARG A 475 -5.63 -8.05 -12.80
N LYS A 476 -5.95 -7.14 -11.88
CA LYS A 476 -7.31 -6.62 -11.70
C LYS A 476 -7.53 -5.34 -12.50
N THR A 477 -6.56 -4.41 -12.45
CA THR A 477 -6.64 -3.14 -13.19
C THR A 477 -6.25 -3.35 -14.65
N GLU A 478 -7.15 -3.06 -15.57
CA GLU A 478 -6.90 -3.14 -17.00
C GLU A 478 -6.03 -1.96 -17.46
N ILE A 479 -5.18 -2.19 -18.44
CA ILE A 479 -4.31 -1.15 -18.99
C ILE A 479 -4.90 -0.74 -20.35
N ILE A 480 -5.20 0.54 -20.50
CA ILE A 480 -5.71 1.11 -21.75
C ILE A 480 -4.77 2.20 -22.25
N THR A 481 -4.56 2.24 -23.55
CA THR A 481 -3.75 3.29 -24.18
C THR A 481 -4.57 4.53 -24.49
N ALA A 482 -3.91 5.68 -24.61
CA ALA A 482 -4.58 6.94 -24.98
C ALA A 482 -5.31 6.84 -26.32
N ASP A 483 -4.79 6.03 -27.27
CA ASP A 483 -5.38 5.81 -28.59
C ASP A 483 -6.70 5.01 -28.53
N GLU A 484 -6.89 4.19 -27.49
CA GLU A 484 -8.14 3.45 -27.24
C GLU A 484 -9.23 4.33 -26.64
N ILE A 485 -8.86 5.48 -26.10
CA ILE A 485 -9.79 6.48 -25.61
C ILE A 485 -10.26 7.28 -26.82
N LYS A 486 -11.53 7.10 -27.19
CA LYS A 486 -12.15 7.95 -28.21
C LYS A 486 -12.08 9.40 -27.74
N ASP A 487 -11.18 10.16 -28.32
CA ASP A 487 -11.13 11.61 -28.12
C ASP A 487 -12.41 12.22 -28.72
N ILE A 488 -13.41 12.44 -27.87
CA ILE A 488 -14.49 13.34 -28.23
C ILE A 488 -13.93 14.75 -28.04
N VAL A 489 -13.90 15.48 -29.12
CA VAL A 489 -13.51 16.89 -29.14
C VAL A 489 -14.30 17.61 -28.03
N GLU A 490 -13.64 18.46 -27.25
CA GLU A 490 -14.26 19.18 -26.12
C GLU A 490 -15.56 19.88 -26.49
N GLU A 491 -15.66 20.31 -27.73
CA GLU A 491 -16.84 20.96 -28.32
C GLU A 491 -18.08 20.06 -28.38
N GLU A 492 -17.94 18.69 -28.43
CA GLU A 492 -19.06 17.77 -28.44
C GLU A 492 -19.66 17.47 -27.05
N ILE A 493 -18.94 17.79 -25.98
CA ILE A 493 -19.36 17.55 -24.58
C ILE A 493 -20.14 18.75 -24.03
N ILE A 494 -20.01 19.92 -24.66
CA ILE A 494 -20.60 21.16 -24.19
C ILE A 494 -22.02 21.29 -24.74
N ASP A 495 -23.00 21.42 -23.84
CA ASP A 495 -24.37 21.73 -24.21
C ASP A 495 -24.42 22.98 -25.05
N ASN A 496 -24.75 22.83 -26.34
CA ASN A 496 -24.89 23.98 -27.25
C ASN A 496 -26.34 24.47 -27.24
N TYR A 497 -26.57 25.56 -26.54
CA TYR A 497 -27.86 26.25 -26.45
C TYR A 497 -27.72 27.71 -26.85
N SER A 498 -28.83 28.31 -27.24
CA SER A 498 -28.86 29.71 -27.63
C SER A 498 -28.75 30.64 -26.42
N VAL A 499 -27.79 31.53 -26.46
CA VAL A 499 -27.48 32.52 -25.43
C VAL A 499 -27.55 33.95 -25.98
N LYS A 500 -27.79 34.89 -25.08
CA LYS A 500 -27.63 36.31 -25.38
C LYS A 500 -26.50 36.85 -24.52
N LEU A 501 -25.55 37.48 -25.17
CA LEU A 501 -24.39 38.14 -24.59
C LEU A 501 -24.67 39.61 -24.45
N PHE A 502 -24.40 40.18 -23.27
CA PHE A 502 -24.59 41.61 -22.97
C PHE A 502 -23.26 42.17 -22.53
N ARG A 503 -22.78 43.21 -23.24
CA ARG A 503 -21.55 43.92 -22.91
C ARG A 503 -21.87 45.32 -22.44
N THR A 504 -21.27 45.74 -21.33
CA THR A 504 -21.40 47.08 -20.78
C THR A 504 -20.20 47.97 -21.14
N GLN A 505 -20.36 49.28 -20.99
CA GLN A 505 -19.32 50.29 -21.27
C GLN A 505 -18.13 50.13 -20.31
N HIS A 506 -18.36 49.74 -19.06
CA HIS A 506 -17.33 49.51 -18.04
C HIS A 506 -16.65 48.15 -18.16
N GLY A 507 -16.93 47.38 -19.23
CA GLY A 507 -16.21 46.16 -19.54
C GLY A 507 -16.75 44.89 -18.85
N TYR A 508 -18.01 44.87 -18.43
CA TYR A 508 -18.66 43.65 -17.92
C TYR A 508 -19.33 42.88 -19.08
N LEU A 509 -19.26 41.56 -19.01
CA LEU A 509 -19.90 40.65 -19.94
C LEU A 509 -20.86 39.73 -19.19
N LYS A 510 -22.11 39.63 -19.65
CA LYS A 510 -23.09 38.67 -19.16
C LYS A 510 -23.45 37.68 -20.26
N LYS A 511 -23.54 36.43 -19.91
CA LYS A 511 -24.11 35.38 -20.76
C LYS A 511 -25.40 34.89 -20.12
N ILE A 512 -26.52 34.99 -20.80
CA ILE A 512 -27.84 34.56 -20.33
C ILE A 512 -28.47 33.67 -21.38
N SER A 513 -28.95 32.48 -21.00
CA SER A 513 -29.69 31.63 -21.93
C SER A 513 -30.99 32.28 -22.36
N LEU A 514 -31.39 32.12 -23.65
CA LEU A 514 -32.65 32.70 -24.16
C LEU A 514 -33.88 32.23 -23.38
N VAL A 515 -33.82 31.03 -22.79
CA VAL A 515 -34.89 30.49 -21.92
C VAL A 515 -34.98 31.30 -20.62
N SER A 516 -33.85 31.56 -19.98
CA SER A 516 -33.82 32.35 -18.73
C SER A 516 -34.16 33.83 -19.00
N LEU A 517 -33.83 34.33 -20.18
CA LEU A 517 -34.11 35.71 -20.53
C LEU A 517 -35.62 36.00 -20.67
N ARG A 518 -36.41 35.03 -21.15
CA ARG A 518 -37.88 35.17 -21.29
C ARG A 518 -38.60 35.40 -19.95
N THR A 519 -38.01 34.98 -18.85
CA THR A 519 -38.59 35.07 -17.50
C THR A 519 -37.88 36.11 -16.63
N SER A 520 -36.89 36.83 -17.17
CA SER A 520 -36.07 37.79 -16.44
C SER A 520 -36.57 39.22 -16.58
N GLY A 521 -36.41 40.01 -15.51
CA GLY A 521 -36.67 41.47 -15.51
C GLY A 521 -35.54 42.25 -16.16
N GLU A 522 -35.47 43.56 -15.86
CA GLU A 522 -34.44 44.43 -16.35
C GLU A 522 -33.01 43.99 -15.96
N GLN A 523 -32.04 44.35 -16.84
CA GLN A 523 -30.64 44.02 -16.61
C GLN A 523 -30.02 44.95 -15.56
N ARG A 524 -29.50 44.35 -14.46
CA ARG A 524 -28.76 45.13 -13.47
C ARG A 524 -27.42 45.57 -14.05
N LEU A 525 -27.13 46.86 -13.96
CA LEU A 525 -25.87 47.48 -14.33
C LEU A 525 -25.19 48.04 -13.08
N LYS A 526 -23.89 48.34 -13.17
CA LYS A 526 -23.16 49.08 -12.15
C LYS A 526 -23.58 50.57 -12.25
N ASP A 527 -23.42 51.30 -11.14
CA ASP A 527 -23.71 52.75 -11.15
C ASP A 527 -22.91 53.43 -12.23
N ASP A 528 -23.58 54.31 -13.02
CA ASP A 528 -23.03 55.03 -14.17
C ASP A 528 -22.53 54.15 -15.34
N ASP A 529 -22.93 52.85 -15.41
CA ASP A 529 -22.63 51.97 -16.54
C ASP A 529 -23.80 51.88 -17.52
N THR A 530 -23.50 51.65 -18.79
CA THR A 530 -24.51 51.55 -19.86
C THR A 530 -24.29 50.29 -20.69
N MET A 531 -25.40 49.71 -21.19
CA MET A 531 -25.36 48.61 -22.15
C MET A 531 -24.94 49.14 -23.52
N ILE A 532 -23.83 48.59 -24.06
CA ILE A 532 -23.31 49.06 -25.36
C ILE A 532 -23.43 48.01 -26.46
N GLN A 533 -23.62 46.72 -26.10
CA GLN A 533 -23.72 45.68 -27.11
C GLN A 533 -24.55 44.51 -26.60
N GLU A 534 -25.44 44.01 -27.47
CA GLU A 534 -26.23 42.79 -27.25
C GLU A 534 -26.08 41.90 -28.46
N ILE A 535 -25.69 40.64 -28.28
CA ILE A 535 -25.46 39.70 -29.37
C ILE A 535 -26.12 38.37 -29.02
N GLU A 536 -26.87 37.79 -29.94
CA GLU A 536 -27.35 36.41 -29.85
C GLU A 536 -26.28 35.47 -30.42
N ALA A 537 -25.97 34.41 -29.69
CA ALA A 537 -24.94 33.47 -30.05
C ALA A 537 -25.32 32.05 -29.56
N GLN A 538 -24.55 31.08 -29.96
CA GLN A 538 -24.61 29.73 -29.39
C GLN A 538 -23.57 29.62 -28.27
N ASN A 539 -23.83 28.78 -27.29
CA ASN A 539 -22.88 28.53 -26.20
C ASN A 539 -21.52 28.02 -26.69
N SER A 540 -21.48 27.37 -27.86
CA SER A 540 -20.25 26.93 -28.54
C SER A 540 -19.54 28.03 -29.36
N SER A 541 -20.13 29.22 -29.49
CA SER A 541 -19.56 30.29 -30.32
C SER A 541 -18.25 30.84 -29.76
N GLU A 542 -17.39 31.33 -30.65
CA GLU A 542 -16.17 32.05 -30.29
C GLU A 542 -16.47 33.53 -30.10
N ILE A 543 -15.96 34.11 -29.02
CA ILE A 543 -16.04 35.54 -28.72
C ILE A 543 -14.65 36.12 -28.94
N ILE A 544 -14.57 37.15 -29.80
CA ILE A 544 -13.32 37.83 -30.09
C ILE A 544 -13.42 39.27 -29.57
N PHE A 545 -12.45 39.66 -28.76
CA PHE A 545 -12.33 41.02 -28.24
C PHE A 545 -11.16 41.75 -28.92
N PHE A 546 -11.41 42.94 -29.44
CA PHE A 546 -10.39 43.81 -29.99
C PHE A 546 -10.08 44.91 -28.96
N ALA A 547 -8.88 44.93 -28.43
CA ALA A 547 -8.43 45.95 -27.49
C ALA A 547 -7.96 47.23 -28.25
N ARG A 548 -8.00 48.37 -27.56
CA ARG A 548 -7.48 49.64 -28.12
C ARG A 548 -5.96 49.61 -28.35
N SER A 549 -5.24 48.75 -27.65
CA SER A 549 -3.81 48.50 -27.85
C SER A 549 -3.48 47.83 -29.18
N GLY A 550 -4.48 47.29 -29.89
CA GLY A 550 -4.30 46.49 -31.09
C GLY A 550 -4.26 44.99 -30.85
N ASP A 551 -4.30 44.55 -29.60
CA ASP A 551 -4.33 43.13 -29.23
C ASP A 551 -5.71 42.54 -29.49
N VAL A 552 -5.70 41.21 -29.77
CA VAL A 552 -6.93 40.46 -30.02
C VAL A 552 -6.98 39.29 -29.05
N TYR A 553 -8.07 39.18 -28.28
CA TYR A 553 -8.32 38.10 -27.32
C TYR A 553 -9.48 37.25 -27.80
N LYS A 554 -9.34 35.93 -27.65
CA LYS A 554 -10.33 34.95 -28.08
C LYS A 554 -10.67 34.04 -26.91
N ILE A 555 -11.97 33.91 -26.62
CA ILE A 555 -12.52 32.93 -25.66
C ILE A 555 -13.71 32.21 -26.27
N LYS A 556 -14.09 31.08 -25.71
CA LYS A 556 -15.35 30.42 -26.09
C LYS A 556 -16.49 30.95 -25.21
N ALA A 557 -17.72 31.02 -25.75
CA ALA A 557 -18.87 31.49 -24.99
C ALA A 557 -19.17 30.61 -23.76
N TYR A 558 -18.84 29.32 -23.81
CA TYR A 558 -18.99 28.41 -22.68
C TYR A 558 -18.01 28.68 -21.53
N ASP A 559 -16.87 29.34 -21.77
CA ASP A 559 -15.93 29.78 -20.73
C ASP A 559 -16.49 30.92 -19.89
N VAL A 560 -17.51 31.63 -20.42
CA VAL A 560 -18.23 32.67 -19.69
C VAL A 560 -19.32 32.03 -18.84
N PRO A 561 -19.33 32.19 -17.49
CA PRO A 561 -20.36 31.65 -16.63
C PRO A 561 -21.78 32.16 -16.99
N ASP A 562 -22.78 31.25 -16.90
CA ASP A 562 -24.17 31.66 -17.06
C ASP A 562 -24.58 32.63 -15.95
N SER A 563 -25.19 33.75 -16.33
CA SER A 563 -25.58 34.83 -15.45
C SER A 563 -27.10 35.02 -15.42
N LYS A 564 -27.59 35.65 -14.37
CA LYS A 564 -28.98 36.13 -14.28
C LYS A 564 -29.01 37.65 -14.58
N ALA A 565 -30.15 38.16 -15.03
CA ALA A 565 -30.36 39.58 -15.24
C ALA A 565 -30.02 40.47 -14.03
N SER A 566 -30.24 39.92 -12.82
CA SER A 566 -29.98 40.60 -11.55
C SER A 566 -28.49 40.64 -11.11
N LEU A 567 -27.59 40.00 -11.84
CA LEU A 567 -26.15 39.99 -11.56
C LEU A 567 -25.42 40.99 -12.47
N LEU A 568 -24.21 41.40 -12.10
CA LEU A 568 -23.41 42.33 -12.91
C LEU A 568 -22.72 41.64 -14.12
N GLY A 569 -22.49 40.33 -14.04
CA GLY A 569 -21.69 39.56 -15.00
C GLY A 569 -20.21 39.57 -14.66
N GLU A 570 -19.39 39.06 -15.60
CA GLU A 570 -17.94 38.91 -15.43
C GLU A 570 -17.19 40.09 -16.03
N PHE A 571 -16.11 40.51 -15.39
CA PHE A 571 -15.25 41.58 -15.91
C PHE A 571 -14.35 41.03 -17.02
N ILE A 572 -14.43 41.61 -18.23
CA ILE A 572 -13.76 41.09 -19.43
C ILE A 572 -12.23 40.91 -19.24
N PRO A 573 -11.47 41.82 -18.60
CA PRO A 573 -10.06 41.59 -18.35
C PRO A 573 -9.77 40.31 -17.60
N ASN A 574 -10.59 39.95 -16.60
CA ASN A 574 -10.42 38.69 -15.84
C ASN A 574 -10.68 37.45 -16.71
N LEU A 575 -11.67 37.55 -17.65
CA LEU A 575 -11.99 36.43 -18.54
C LEU A 575 -10.88 36.14 -19.56
N VAL A 576 -10.14 37.17 -19.97
CA VAL A 576 -9.06 37.06 -20.97
C VAL A 576 -7.66 36.99 -20.33
N GLY A 577 -7.57 36.92 -18.99
CA GLY A 577 -6.32 36.77 -18.28
C GLY A 577 -5.42 38.02 -18.27
N LEU A 578 -6.00 39.19 -18.43
CA LEU A 578 -5.27 40.43 -18.28
C LEU A 578 -5.11 40.75 -16.79
N THR A 579 -3.88 40.73 -16.33
CA THR A 579 -3.49 41.39 -15.07
C THR A 579 -3.19 42.84 -15.35
N GLU A 580 -3.64 43.77 -14.48
CA GLU A 580 -3.39 45.19 -14.57
C GLU A 580 -1.96 45.57 -14.93
#